data_26f9ebb7fb1b2b7e34e762683441844d
#
_entry.id   26f9ebb7fb1b2b7e34e762683441844d
#
_cell.length_a   1.000
_cell.length_b   1.000
_cell.length_c   1.000
_cell.angle_alpha   90.00
_cell.angle_beta   90.00
_cell.angle_gamma   90.00
#
_symmetry.space_group_name_H-M   'P 1'
#
loop_
_entity.id
_entity.type
_entity.pdbx_description
1 polymer ?
#
loop_
_entity_poly.entity_id
_entity_poly.type
_entity_poly.pdbx_seq_one_letter_code
_entity_poly.pdbx_strand_id
1 'polypeptide(L)'
;MIETPSAAIISDLLAKEVDFFSIGTNDLTGYTMAVDRGNAAVSKLYDPIQPAVLRLIETTIKNAKKAGIPVGMCGEAAADTRLIPLLCKWGLDEFSVTPSSILHTRKSICECE
;
A
#
# COMPACT_ATOMS: atom_id res chain seq x y z
N MET A 1 -6.57 -5.80 7.97
CA MET A 1 -5.54 -5.53 6.93
C MET A 1 -6.14 -5.69 5.55
N ILE A 2 -5.86 -4.77 4.65
CA ILE A 2 -6.29 -4.84 3.26
C ILE A 2 -5.12 -5.43 2.46
N GLU A 3 -5.22 -6.69 2.10
CA GLU A 3 -4.12 -7.41 1.45
C GLU A 3 -4.58 -8.35 0.32
N THR A 4 -5.88 -8.32 -0.02
CA THR A 4 -6.40 -9.04 -1.18
C THR A 4 -7.06 -8.05 -2.12
N PRO A 5 -7.08 -8.34 -3.44
CA PRO A 5 -7.79 -7.49 -4.40
C PRO A 5 -9.27 -7.32 -4.05
N SER A 6 -9.92 -8.38 -3.58
CA SER A 6 -11.34 -8.31 -3.21
C SER A 6 -11.57 -7.33 -2.05
N ALA A 7 -10.72 -7.35 -1.02
CA ALA A 7 -10.85 -6.43 0.10
C ALA A 7 -10.63 -4.99 -0.35
N ALA A 8 -9.66 -4.75 -1.23
CA ALA A 8 -9.39 -3.41 -1.76
C ALA A 8 -10.59 -2.88 -2.58
N ILE A 9 -11.19 -3.73 -3.39
CA ILE A 9 -12.33 -3.34 -4.23
C ILE A 9 -13.55 -2.95 -3.39
N ILE A 10 -13.80 -3.66 -2.29
CA ILE A 10 -14.94 -3.36 -1.42
C ILE A 10 -14.54 -2.54 -0.19
N SER A 11 -13.39 -1.87 -0.25
CA SER A 11 -12.89 -1.11 0.91
C SER A 11 -13.83 0.02 1.33
N ASP A 12 -14.67 0.53 0.43
CA ASP A 12 -15.72 1.49 0.79
C ASP A 12 -16.72 0.90 1.79
N LEU A 13 -17.08 -0.37 1.61
CA LEU A 13 -17.99 -1.06 2.52
C LEU A 13 -17.29 -1.41 3.83
N LEU A 14 -16.05 -1.90 3.75
CA LEU A 14 -15.28 -2.28 4.93
C LEU A 14 -14.96 -1.08 5.81
N ALA A 15 -14.75 0.09 5.23
CA ALA A 15 -14.43 1.31 5.97
C ALA A 15 -15.54 1.74 6.92
N LYS A 16 -16.77 1.29 6.70
CA LYS A 16 -17.90 1.57 7.59
C LYS A 16 -17.91 0.74 8.85
N GLU A 17 -17.15 -0.37 8.84
CA GLU A 17 -17.18 -1.37 9.91
C GLU A 17 -15.88 -1.45 10.72
N VAL A 18 -14.84 -0.69 10.35
CA VAL A 18 -13.54 -0.77 11.00
C VAL A 18 -13.06 0.61 11.43
N ASP A 19 -12.10 0.64 12.36
CA ASP A 19 -11.56 1.89 12.88
C ASP A 19 -10.40 2.43 12.04
N PHE A 20 -9.70 1.56 11.32
CA PHE A 20 -8.60 1.96 10.45
C PHE A 20 -8.29 0.85 9.44
N PHE A 21 -7.54 1.22 8.39
CA PHE A 21 -7.00 0.25 7.45
C PHE A 21 -5.48 0.16 7.58
N SER A 22 -4.95 -1.05 7.39
CA SER A 22 -3.53 -1.26 7.16
C SER A 22 -3.39 -2.03 5.84
N ILE A 23 -2.70 -1.45 4.87
CA ILE A 23 -2.52 -2.08 3.56
C ILE A 23 -1.31 -3.00 3.61
N GLY A 24 -1.53 -4.30 3.38
CA GLY A 24 -0.47 -5.30 3.33
C GLY A 24 0.02 -5.48 1.91
N THR A 25 1.02 -4.70 1.50
CA THR A 25 1.42 -4.60 0.10
C THR A 25 2.10 -5.84 -0.45
N ASN A 26 2.78 -6.62 0.39
CA ASN A 26 3.43 -7.84 -0.08
C ASN A 26 2.40 -8.84 -0.59
N ASP A 27 1.38 -9.13 0.22
CA ASP A 27 0.32 -10.05 -0.17
C ASP A 27 -0.58 -9.46 -1.24
N LEU A 28 -0.93 -8.18 -1.13
CA LEU A 28 -1.74 -7.51 -2.15
C LEU A 28 -1.10 -7.63 -3.53
N THR A 29 0.20 -7.38 -3.63
CA THR A 29 0.94 -7.51 -4.89
C THR A 29 0.92 -8.94 -5.40
N GLY A 30 1.23 -9.89 -4.51
CA GLY A 30 1.26 -11.31 -4.86
C GLY A 30 -0.08 -11.81 -5.39
N TYR A 31 -1.16 -11.53 -4.70
CA TYR A 31 -2.49 -11.98 -5.12
C TYR A 31 -2.99 -11.24 -6.35
N THR A 32 -2.73 -9.93 -6.45
CA THR A 32 -3.17 -9.16 -7.61
C THR A 32 -2.51 -9.61 -8.90
N MET A 33 -1.21 -9.85 -8.84
CA MET A 33 -0.43 -10.28 -10.00
C MET A 33 -0.43 -11.80 -10.18
N ALA A 34 -1.06 -12.52 -9.24
CA ALA A 34 -1.10 -13.99 -9.23
C ALA A 34 0.29 -14.61 -9.29
N VAL A 35 1.22 -14.07 -8.51
CA VAL A 35 2.60 -14.54 -8.48
C VAL A 35 3.04 -14.85 -7.05
N ASP A 36 3.85 -15.92 -6.93
CA ASP A 36 4.52 -16.26 -5.69
C ASP A 36 5.86 -15.52 -5.68
N ARG A 37 6.08 -14.67 -4.70
CA ARG A 37 7.33 -13.90 -4.60
C ARG A 37 8.56 -14.77 -4.40
N GLY A 38 8.38 -16.03 -3.99
CA GLY A 38 9.47 -17.00 -3.90
C GLY A 38 9.84 -17.66 -5.22
N ASN A 39 9.09 -17.41 -6.30
CA ASN A 39 9.30 -18.02 -7.61
C ASN A 39 10.11 -17.09 -8.51
N ALA A 40 11.39 -17.42 -8.72
CA ALA A 40 12.30 -16.59 -9.53
C ALA A 40 11.84 -16.41 -10.98
N ALA A 41 11.09 -17.38 -11.54
CA ALA A 41 10.64 -17.31 -12.93
C ALA A 41 9.64 -16.18 -13.18
N VAL A 42 8.87 -15.79 -12.15
CA VAL A 42 7.83 -14.76 -12.26
C VAL A 42 8.08 -13.58 -11.31
N SER A 43 9.26 -13.51 -10.70
CA SER A 43 9.58 -12.48 -9.71
C SER A 43 9.50 -11.07 -10.26
N LYS A 44 9.70 -10.88 -11.57
CA LYS A 44 9.58 -9.56 -12.21
C LYS A 44 8.17 -9.01 -12.16
N LEU A 45 7.15 -9.87 -12.06
CA LEU A 45 5.76 -9.45 -11.95
C LEU A 45 5.41 -9.04 -10.51
N TYR A 46 6.23 -9.46 -9.55
CA TYR A 46 6.05 -9.10 -8.15
C TYR A 46 6.67 -7.72 -7.90
N ASP A 47 5.96 -6.68 -8.33
CA ASP A 47 6.39 -5.29 -8.15
C ASP A 47 5.16 -4.44 -7.81
N PRO A 48 5.14 -3.77 -6.65
CA PRO A 48 4.00 -2.95 -6.24
C PRO A 48 3.74 -1.76 -7.17
N ILE A 49 4.65 -1.44 -8.08
CA ILE A 49 4.45 -0.37 -9.05
C ILE A 49 3.60 -0.79 -10.25
N GLN A 50 3.20 -2.06 -10.33
CA GLN A 50 2.27 -2.50 -11.37
C GLN A 50 0.99 -1.66 -11.32
N PRO A 51 0.45 -1.22 -12.48
CA PRO A 51 -0.75 -0.37 -12.49
C PRO A 51 -1.94 -0.94 -11.73
N ALA A 52 -2.17 -2.25 -11.81
CA ALA A 52 -3.27 -2.88 -11.10
C ALA A 52 -3.10 -2.75 -9.57
N VAL A 53 -1.89 -2.95 -9.07
CA VAL A 53 -1.58 -2.84 -7.64
C VAL A 53 -1.74 -1.38 -7.20
N LEU A 54 -1.20 -0.44 -7.97
CA LEU A 54 -1.31 0.98 -7.66
C LEU A 54 -2.76 1.44 -7.60
N ARG A 55 -3.62 0.96 -8.51
CA ARG A 55 -5.04 1.30 -8.50
C ARG A 55 -5.75 0.78 -7.26
N LEU A 56 -5.41 -0.43 -6.82
CA LEU A 56 -6.01 -1.00 -5.61
C LEU A 56 -5.56 -0.24 -4.36
N ILE A 57 -4.29 0.14 -4.29
CA ILE A 57 -3.77 0.95 -3.18
C ILE A 57 -4.46 2.31 -3.15
N GLU A 58 -4.53 2.99 -4.28
CA GLU A 58 -5.18 4.30 -4.38
C GLU A 58 -6.66 4.21 -3.98
N THR A 59 -7.38 3.21 -4.48
CA THR A 59 -8.78 2.99 -4.14
C THR A 59 -8.97 2.82 -2.64
N THR A 60 -8.11 2.02 -2.01
CA THR A 60 -8.18 1.76 -0.57
C THR A 60 -7.93 3.04 0.23
N ILE A 61 -6.92 3.81 -0.14
CA ILE A 61 -6.60 5.07 0.55
C ILE A 61 -7.75 6.06 0.40
N LYS A 62 -8.27 6.23 -0.81
CA LYS A 62 -9.38 7.16 -1.06
C LYS A 62 -10.64 6.77 -0.30
N ASN A 63 -10.95 5.48 -0.24
CA ASN A 63 -12.12 5.01 0.50
C ASN A 63 -11.97 5.23 2.00
N ALA A 64 -10.76 5.04 2.54
CA ALA A 64 -10.49 5.32 3.95
C ALA A 64 -10.65 6.82 4.25
N LYS A 65 -10.11 7.67 3.40
CA LYS A 65 -10.23 9.13 3.56
C LYS A 65 -11.67 9.59 3.49
N LYS A 66 -12.42 9.05 2.54
CA LYS A 66 -13.83 9.38 2.38
C LYS A 66 -14.66 8.98 3.61
N ALA A 67 -14.32 7.86 4.24
CA ALA A 67 -14.98 7.38 5.45
C ALA A 67 -14.45 8.06 6.73
N GLY A 68 -13.38 8.84 6.64
CA GLY A 68 -12.80 9.53 7.78
C GLY A 68 -11.98 8.63 8.71
N ILE A 69 -11.46 7.51 8.22
CA ILE A 69 -10.64 6.61 9.02
C ILE A 69 -9.18 6.67 8.59
N PRO A 70 -8.23 6.43 9.54
CA PRO A 70 -6.81 6.40 9.19
C PRO A 70 -6.47 5.20 8.30
N VAL A 71 -5.47 5.37 7.45
CA VAL A 71 -4.95 4.30 6.61
C VAL A 71 -3.42 4.31 6.65
N GLY A 72 -2.85 3.16 7.01
CA GLY A 72 -1.42 2.93 7.03
C GLY A 72 -1.04 1.88 6.00
N MET A 73 0.24 1.68 5.83
CA MET A 73 0.79 0.69 4.92
C MET A 73 1.97 -0.02 5.55
N CYS A 74 2.05 -1.32 5.38
CA CYS A 74 3.20 -2.12 5.75
C CYS A 74 3.70 -2.88 4.53
N GLY A 75 4.87 -3.48 4.67
CA GLY A 75 5.53 -4.18 3.58
C GLY A 75 6.59 -3.33 2.92
N GLU A 76 7.28 -3.89 1.94
CA GLU A 76 8.41 -3.25 1.29
C GLU A 76 8.02 -1.98 0.53
N ALA A 77 6.80 -1.91 0.03
CA ALA A 77 6.32 -0.75 -0.74
C ALA A 77 6.25 0.52 0.11
N ALA A 78 6.06 0.40 1.43
CA ALA A 78 6.01 1.56 2.31
C ALA A 78 7.35 2.33 2.37
N ALA A 79 8.46 1.65 2.05
CA ALA A 79 9.78 2.24 2.01
C ALA A 79 10.30 2.47 0.59
N ASP A 80 9.49 2.18 -0.43
CA ASP A 80 9.90 2.31 -1.83
C ASP A 80 9.83 3.78 -2.25
N THR A 81 10.99 4.36 -2.51
CA THR A 81 11.10 5.78 -2.88
C THR A 81 10.38 6.15 -4.17
N ARG A 82 10.11 5.16 -5.03
CA ARG A 82 9.32 5.39 -6.25
C ARG A 82 7.84 5.63 -5.93
N LEU A 83 7.36 5.05 -4.82
CA LEU A 83 5.95 5.10 -4.43
C LEU A 83 5.63 6.19 -3.41
N ILE A 84 6.58 6.54 -2.56
CA ILE A 84 6.34 7.48 -1.46
C ILE A 84 5.68 8.79 -1.94
N PRO A 85 6.11 9.43 -3.03
CA PRO A 85 5.43 10.63 -3.52
C PRO A 85 3.95 10.41 -3.84
N LEU A 86 3.60 9.27 -4.45
CA LEU A 86 2.21 8.94 -4.76
C LEU A 86 1.42 8.69 -3.47
N LEU A 87 2.00 7.95 -2.54
CA LEU A 87 1.34 7.63 -1.27
C LEU A 87 1.05 8.89 -0.47
N CYS A 88 2.00 9.82 -0.43
CA CYS A 88 1.80 11.12 0.21
C CYS A 88 0.68 11.92 -0.48
N LYS A 89 0.69 11.93 -1.81
CA LYS A 89 -0.33 12.63 -2.60
C LYS A 89 -1.74 12.07 -2.34
N TRP A 90 -1.85 10.75 -2.18
CA TRP A 90 -3.14 10.11 -1.92
C TRP A 90 -3.59 10.25 -0.46
N GLY A 91 -2.68 10.65 0.42
CA GLY A 91 -3.01 10.92 1.82
C GLY A 91 -2.81 9.76 2.77
N LEU A 92 -1.84 8.88 2.49
CA LEU A 92 -1.49 7.81 3.42
C LEU A 92 -1.04 8.42 4.75
N ASP A 93 -1.56 7.90 5.86
CA ASP A 93 -1.32 8.44 7.20
C ASP A 93 -0.09 7.86 7.88
N GLU A 94 0.24 6.60 7.61
CA GLU A 94 1.30 5.90 8.32
C GLU A 94 2.09 4.99 7.38
N PHE A 95 3.41 5.05 7.51
CA PHE A 95 4.34 4.20 6.77
C PHE A 95 5.06 3.30 7.77
N SER A 96 4.69 2.01 7.81
CA SER A 96 5.34 1.03 8.69
C SER A 96 6.49 0.38 7.92
N VAL A 97 7.71 0.68 8.32
CA VAL A 97 8.92 0.23 7.63
C VAL A 97 9.87 -0.46 8.60
N THR A 98 10.84 -1.20 8.05
CA THR A 98 11.88 -1.81 8.88
C THR A 98 12.76 -0.72 9.50
N PRO A 99 13.40 -0.97 10.68
CA PRO A 99 14.26 0.04 11.30
C PRO A 99 15.34 0.59 10.39
N SER A 100 15.92 -0.24 9.52
CA SER A 100 16.97 0.19 8.58
C SER A 100 16.45 1.17 7.52
N SER A 101 15.14 1.22 7.29
CA SER A 101 14.53 2.07 6.27
C SER A 101 13.94 3.36 6.82
N ILE A 102 13.91 3.55 8.13
CA ILE A 102 13.24 4.68 8.76
C ILE A 102 13.76 6.03 8.26
N LEU A 103 15.08 6.22 8.26
CA LEU A 103 15.67 7.51 7.93
C LEU A 103 15.41 7.93 6.48
N HIS A 104 15.64 7.03 5.52
CA HIS A 104 15.41 7.39 4.12
C HIS A 104 13.92 7.55 3.79
N THR A 105 13.05 6.79 4.45
CA THR A 105 11.61 6.93 4.30
C THR A 105 11.14 8.30 4.81
N ARG A 106 11.60 8.69 5.99
CA ARG A 106 11.29 10.02 6.54
C ARG A 106 11.78 11.14 5.63
N LYS A 107 13.00 11.00 5.10
CA LYS A 107 13.55 11.96 4.15
C LYS A 107 12.66 12.09 2.92
N SER A 108 12.26 10.98 2.33
CA SER A 108 11.40 10.99 1.14
C SER A 108 10.05 11.62 1.42
N ILE A 109 9.45 11.35 2.59
CA ILE A 109 8.17 11.96 2.98
C ILE A 109 8.34 13.48 3.12
N CYS A 110 9.40 13.93 3.77
CA CYS A 110 9.66 15.37 3.94
C CYS A 110 9.85 16.06 2.59
N GLU A 111 10.49 15.41 1.63
CA GLU A 111 10.69 15.97 0.29
C GLU A 111 9.37 16.10 -0.51
N CYS A 112 8.32 15.36 -0.11
CA CYS A 112 7.01 15.43 -0.76
C CYS A 112 6.14 16.59 -0.24
N GLU A 113 6.50 17.14 0.91
CA GLU A 113 5.81 18.28 1.49
C GLU A 113 6.37 19.57 0.89
#